data_96ab01119fdf3d23d4d88d5fb2d625c5
#
_entry.id   96ab01119fdf3d23d4d88d5fb2d625c5
#
_cell.length_a   1.000
_cell.length_b   1.000
_cell.length_c   1.000
_cell.angle_alpha   90.00
_cell.angle_beta   90.00
_cell.angle_gamma   90.00
#
_symmetry.space_group_name_H-M   'P 1'
#
loop_
_entity.id
_entity.type
_entity.pdbx_description
1 polymer ?
#
loop_
_entity_poly.entity_id
_entity_poly.type
_entity_poly.pdbx_seq_one_letter_code
_entity_poly.pdbx_strand_id
1 'polypeptide(L)'
;MSKIQLSPMQQKVVNCWGKGQSVVAGAGSGKTTTLVLKCFELLNKNPDSRFAAVSFTEKSASDLKEKLCAKLDLNGKGGALSGHWVMTIHGLCAAIIKENAQIAGLDGEESVLSESEAKLLWEQAVDRLWFEQLPQSVEQNLQYLLDRESRVSLLGLLQRVKSLTTFGVLDALTESEGKDSKALLALSQYVLRHYENSKKRRGVLDFDDLERYAKVVMQDKKVQKRYQKHFDLVLVDEFQDTNPVQAEIIWKFVRPDQSNLCVVGDPKQSIYRFRDADVNVFQKLCDQLPEKQLLNWNFRSRPGIIDYTNQVCEKVFEPSEVEYQPLIPKREPDENLDPVLRLDLNNPEELGVWIKKQVQENSVPLHDMVVLLRRVRGNEKWLKALSASGIPIAVGSGGLFWEDPRVREITCFLRWWSNSQHVLSGASFLRAPWVGISDDTIDQWIKEDPQLKSLFLQSDHPIAQSLSQFKDDPYVDPGKLLLSLLVNDEIESEIGFALLGLWHRVEELSTKGLDFHSVVRELTLAMEESRRERDVPPPRNLGQLTVLTMHGSKGLEFPHVILVDLAGKTRAANAPLLFWDRNKGTYLAKRDENGDRVKKDDHEAQWRSYEKEKSLDEAKRLFY
;
A
#
# COMPACT_ATOMS: atom_id res chain seq x y z
N MET A 1 3.10 -33.97 12.37
CA MET A 1 2.56 -32.61 12.70
C MET A 1 1.43 -32.79 13.71
N SER A 2 1.52 -32.15 14.87
CA SER A 2 0.48 -32.15 15.88
C SER A 2 -0.84 -31.65 15.30
N LYS A 3 -1.96 -32.33 15.58
CA LYS A 3 -3.29 -31.82 15.19
C LYS A 3 -3.46 -30.42 15.78
N ILE A 4 -3.62 -29.41 14.93
CA ILE A 4 -3.94 -28.04 15.37
C ILE A 4 -5.25 -28.13 16.15
N GLN A 5 -5.19 -27.88 17.45
CA GLN A 5 -6.37 -27.88 18.31
C GLN A 5 -7.02 -26.50 18.20
N LEU A 6 -8.17 -26.44 17.56
CA LEU A 6 -8.96 -25.22 17.45
C LEU A 6 -9.55 -24.82 18.80
N SER A 7 -9.59 -23.52 19.05
CA SER A 7 -10.39 -22.99 20.17
C SER A 7 -11.88 -23.27 19.94
N PRO A 8 -12.70 -23.29 21.00
CA PRO A 8 -14.14 -23.47 20.85
C PRO A 8 -14.79 -22.45 19.92
N MET A 9 -14.29 -21.20 19.91
CA MET A 9 -14.80 -20.13 19.04
C MET A 9 -14.38 -20.35 17.58
N GLN A 10 -13.12 -20.72 17.33
CA GLN A 10 -12.67 -21.07 15.98
C GLN A 10 -13.48 -22.25 15.42
N GLN A 11 -13.76 -23.25 16.27
CA GLN A 11 -14.56 -24.40 15.86
C GLN A 11 -15.99 -24.02 15.49
N LYS A 12 -16.61 -23.06 16.21
CA LYS A 12 -17.92 -22.50 15.85
C LYS A 12 -17.88 -21.83 14.48
N VAL A 13 -16.84 -21.03 14.19
CA VAL A 13 -16.65 -20.38 12.88
C VAL A 13 -16.55 -21.41 11.76
N VAL A 14 -15.70 -22.43 11.94
CA VAL A 14 -15.48 -23.48 10.93
C VAL A 14 -16.76 -24.29 10.69
N ASN A 15 -17.53 -24.58 11.72
CA ASN A 15 -18.73 -25.43 11.65
C ASN A 15 -20.02 -24.68 11.32
N CYS A 16 -20.01 -23.35 11.20
CA CYS A 16 -21.19 -22.57 10.83
C CYS A 16 -21.42 -22.65 9.31
N TRP A 17 -22.53 -23.26 8.91
CA TRP A 17 -22.93 -23.46 7.51
C TRP A 17 -24.40 -23.06 7.31
N GLY A 18 -24.72 -22.60 6.07
CA GLY A 18 -26.09 -22.24 5.70
C GLY A 18 -26.60 -20.96 6.34
N LYS A 19 -25.72 -20.18 6.95
CA LYS A 19 -26.03 -18.88 7.54
C LYS A 19 -24.87 -17.92 7.31
N GLY A 20 -25.19 -16.68 7.02
CA GLY A 20 -24.19 -15.61 6.94
C GLY A 20 -23.55 -15.37 8.30
N GLN A 21 -22.24 -15.23 8.33
CA GLN A 21 -21.53 -14.98 9.57
C GLN A 21 -20.51 -13.85 9.48
N SER A 22 -20.42 -13.08 10.55
CA SER A 22 -19.38 -12.11 10.80
C SER A 22 -18.47 -12.59 11.92
N VAL A 23 -17.16 -12.43 11.72
CA VAL A 23 -16.12 -12.84 12.67
C VAL A 23 -15.26 -11.64 13.00
N VAL A 24 -15.42 -11.11 14.21
CA VAL A 24 -14.49 -10.12 14.74
C VAL A 24 -13.29 -10.86 15.32
N ALA A 25 -12.13 -10.71 14.71
CA ALA A 25 -10.96 -11.52 15.02
C ALA A 25 -9.78 -10.63 15.40
N GLY A 26 -9.51 -10.54 16.69
CA GLY A 26 -8.40 -9.75 17.23
C GLY A 26 -7.03 -10.17 16.71
N ALA A 27 -6.02 -9.33 16.92
CA ALA A 27 -4.65 -9.61 16.54
C ALA A 27 -4.17 -10.96 17.13
N GLY A 28 -3.45 -11.76 16.31
CA GLY A 28 -2.91 -13.04 16.77
C GLY A 28 -3.93 -14.14 17.11
N SER A 29 -5.21 -13.97 16.74
CA SER A 29 -6.30 -14.92 17.06
C SER A 29 -6.35 -16.17 16.16
N GLY A 30 -5.41 -16.31 15.22
CA GLY A 30 -5.39 -17.43 14.29
C GLY A 30 -6.43 -17.30 13.15
N LYS A 31 -6.78 -16.08 12.74
CA LYS A 31 -7.68 -15.80 11.60
C LYS A 31 -7.40 -16.70 10.42
N THR A 32 -6.24 -16.56 9.79
CA THR A 32 -5.89 -17.29 8.56
C THR A 32 -6.02 -18.81 8.72
N THR A 33 -5.61 -19.36 9.85
CA THR A 33 -5.76 -20.80 10.15
C THR A 33 -7.24 -21.20 10.17
N THR A 34 -8.09 -20.40 10.81
CA THR A 34 -9.53 -20.63 10.88
C THR A 34 -10.18 -20.60 9.48
N LEU A 35 -9.77 -19.64 8.63
CA LEU A 35 -10.26 -19.49 7.27
C LEU A 35 -9.85 -20.66 6.37
N VAL A 36 -8.57 -21.07 6.43
CA VAL A 36 -8.05 -22.24 5.70
C VAL A 36 -8.82 -23.50 6.09
N LEU A 37 -9.06 -23.70 7.40
CA LEU A 37 -9.80 -24.85 7.87
C LEU A 37 -11.26 -24.83 7.45
N LYS A 38 -11.90 -23.64 7.41
CA LYS A 38 -13.27 -23.50 6.91
C LYS A 38 -13.40 -23.90 5.43
N CYS A 39 -12.48 -23.44 4.58
CA CYS A 39 -12.44 -23.84 3.17
C CYS A 39 -12.17 -25.36 3.03
N PHE A 40 -11.23 -25.88 3.82
CA PHE A 40 -10.91 -27.30 3.81
C PHE A 40 -12.12 -28.17 4.23
N GLU A 41 -12.85 -27.80 5.29
CA GLU A 41 -14.03 -28.50 5.75
C GLU A 41 -15.21 -28.42 4.76
N LEU A 42 -15.32 -27.33 3.98
CA LEU A 42 -16.27 -27.27 2.87
C LEU A 42 -16.01 -28.39 1.86
N LEU A 43 -14.75 -28.53 1.43
CA LEU A 43 -14.36 -29.56 0.45
C LEU A 43 -14.39 -30.98 1.01
N ASN A 44 -14.23 -31.14 2.33
CA ASN A 44 -14.42 -32.45 2.96
C ASN A 44 -15.88 -32.88 2.97
N LYS A 45 -16.80 -31.94 3.19
CA LYS A 45 -18.25 -32.21 3.19
C LYS A 45 -18.79 -32.48 1.80
N ASN A 46 -18.34 -31.70 0.84
CA ASN A 46 -18.73 -31.85 -0.56
C ASN A 46 -17.54 -31.43 -1.46
N PRO A 47 -16.85 -32.40 -2.09
CA PRO A 47 -15.71 -32.13 -2.98
C PRO A 47 -16.06 -31.26 -4.21
N ASP A 48 -17.34 -31.23 -4.63
CA ASP A 48 -17.80 -30.43 -5.78
C ASP A 48 -18.11 -28.98 -5.40
N SER A 49 -18.08 -28.63 -4.10
CA SER A 49 -18.33 -27.28 -3.62
C SER A 49 -17.27 -26.33 -4.11
N ARG A 50 -17.66 -25.07 -4.36
CA ARG A 50 -16.77 -23.99 -4.80
C ARG A 50 -16.79 -22.84 -3.81
N PHE A 51 -15.62 -22.24 -3.63
CA PHE A 51 -15.49 -21.05 -2.79
C PHE A 51 -14.76 -19.91 -3.49
N ALA A 52 -15.10 -18.68 -3.09
CA ALA A 52 -14.35 -17.47 -3.37
C ALA A 52 -13.78 -16.96 -2.05
N ALA A 53 -12.46 -16.91 -1.93
CA ALA A 53 -11.75 -16.33 -0.79
C ALA A 53 -11.08 -15.03 -1.25
N VAL A 54 -11.55 -13.91 -0.69
CA VAL A 54 -11.15 -12.57 -1.08
C VAL A 54 -10.40 -11.91 0.08
N SER A 55 -9.28 -11.27 -0.22
CA SER A 55 -8.50 -10.52 0.76
C SER A 55 -8.23 -9.08 0.28
N PHE A 56 -7.76 -8.22 1.17
CA PHE A 56 -7.48 -6.83 0.82
C PHE A 56 -6.13 -6.65 0.13
N THR A 57 -5.09 -7.41 0.51
CA THR A 57 -3.74 -7.28 -0.04
C THR A 57 -3.31 -8.52 -0.83
N GLU A 58 -2.45 -8.32 -1.84
CA GLU A 58 -1.84 -9.41 -2.62
C GLU A 58 -1.10 -10.40 -1.72
N LYS A 59 -0.36 -9.89 -0.73
CA LYS A 59 0.35 -10.72 0.23
C LYS A 59 -0.61 -11.61 1.01
N SER A 60 -1.69 -11.04 1.57
CA SER A 60 -2.67 -11.82 2.33
C SER A 60 -3.38 -12.85 1.47
N ALA A 61 -3.69 -12.51 0.22
CA ALA A 61 -4.27 -13.46 -0.74
C ALA A 61 -3.30 -14.60 -1.10
N SER A 62 -2.02 -14.28 -1.31
CA SER A 62 -0.96 -15.25 -1.58
C SER A 62 -0.71 -16.17 -0.39
N ASP A 63 -0.58 -15.62 0.81
CA ASP A 63 -0.40 -16.37 2.06
C ASP A 63 -1.59 -17.33 2.32
N LEU A 64 -2.82 -16.87 2.05
CA LEU A 64 -4.01 -17.70 2.18
C LEU A 64 -4.01 -18.84 1.16
N LYS A 65 -3.66 -18.54 -0.10
CA LYS A 65 -3.55 -19.53 -1.17
C LYS A 65 -2.50 -20.59 -0.88
N GLU A 66 -1.31 -20.17 -0.45
CA GLU A 66 -0.21 -21.05 -0.10
C GLU A 66 -0.59 -22.02 1.04
N LYS A 67 -1.19 -21.49 2.12
CA LYS A 67 -1.65 -22.30 3.25
C LYS A 67 -2.78 -23.26 2.87
N LEU A 68 -3.68 -22.85 1.97
CA LEU A 68 -4.71 -23.73 1.42
C LEU A 68 -4.10 -24.84 0.58
N CYS A 69 -3.18 -24.52 -0.34
CA CYS A 69 -2.46 -25.53 -1.13
C CYS A 69 -1.76 -26.53 -0.23
N ALA A 70 -0.94 -26.07 0.70
CA ALA A 70 -0.23 -26.93 1.64
C ALA A 70 -1.17 -27.84 2.45
N LYS A 71 -2.32 -27.32 2.86
CA LYS A 71 -3.32 -28.10 3.61
C LYS A 71 -4.00 -29.17 2.72
N LEU A 72 -4.29 -28.83 1.47
CA LEU A 72 -4.91 -29.75 0.52
C LEU A 72 -3.93 -30.84 0.07
N ASP A 73 -2.68 -30.49 -0.21
CA ASP A 73 -1.62 -31.42 -0.64
C ASP A 73 -1.33 -32.45 0.47
N LEU A 74 -1.22 -32.02 1.73
CA LEU A 74 -1.05 -32.88 2.90
C LEU A 74 -2.19 -33.91 3.07
N ASN A 75 -3.36 -33.66 2.48
CA ASN A 75 -4.53 -34.54 2.56
C ASN A 75 -4.84 -35.23 1.22
N GLY A 76 -3.88 -35.27 0.29
CA GLY A 76 -4.02 -35.98 -1.00
C GLY A 76 -4.99 -35.33 -1.98
N LYS A 77 -5.32 -34.05 -1.79
CA LYS A 77 -6.20 -33.26 -2.64
C LYS A 77 -5.42 -32.23 -3.47
N GLY A 78 -4.17 -32.53 -3.83
CA GLY A 78 -3.33 -31.70 -4.68
C GLY A 78 -4.03 -31.36 -6.00
N GLY A 79 -3.95 -30.10 -6.43
CA GLY A 79 -4.67 -29.60 -7.62
C GLY A 79 -6.13 -29.20 -7.38
N ALA A 80 -6.67 -29.36 -6.17
CA ALA A 80 -8.08 -29.09 -5.83
C ALA A 80 -8.47 -27.59 -5.85
N LEU A 81 -7.54 -26.66 -6.10
CA LEU A 81 -7.87 -25.22 -6.22
C LEU A 81 -8.38 -24.83 -7.61
N SER A 82 -8.41 -25.73 -8.58
CA SER A 82 -9.02 -25.47 -9.89
C SER A 82 -10.53 -25.20 -9.73
N GLY A 83 -10.98 -24.05 -10.23
CA GLY A 83 -12.38 -23.61 -10.09
C GLY A 83 -12.72 -22.87 -8.80
N HIS A 84 -11.76 -22.72 -7.87
CA HIS A 84 -11.89 -21.83 -6.71
C HIS A 84 -11.19 -20.49 -6.95
N TRP A 85 -11.72 -19.44 -6.33
CA TRP A 85 -11.12 -18.12 -6.43
C TRP A 85 -10.43 -17.76 -5.10
N VAL A 86 -9.13 -17.48 -5.16
CA VAL A 86 -8.35 -16.95 -4.04
C VAL A 86 -7.57 -15.77 -4.57
N MET A 87 -8.02 -14.56 -4.26
CA MET A 87 -7.54 -13.33 -4.87
C MET A 87 -7.81 -12.10 -4.03
N THR A 88 -7.31 -10.94 -4.48
CA THR A 88 -7.67 -9.66 -3.88
C THR A 88 -9.06 -9.20 -4.32
N ILE A 89 -9.61 -8.17 -3.66
CA ILE A 89 -10.90 -7.58 -4.06
C ILE A 89 -10.82 -6.98 -5.48
N HIS A 90 -9.69 -6.38 -5.86
CA HIS A 90 -9.48 -5.89 -7.23
C HIS A 90 -9.35 -7.05 -8.22
N GLY A 91 -8.72 -8.16 -7.81
CA GLY A 91 -8.69 -9.40 -8.59
C GLY A 91 -10.09 -9.97 -8.83
N LEU A 92 -10.97 -9.93 -7.80
CA LEU A 92 -12.39 -10.30 -7.94
C LEU A 92 -13.11 -9.39 -8.94
N CYS A 93 -12.92 -8.07 -8.84
CA CYS A 93 -13.49 -7.11 -9.79
C CYS A 93 -13.02 -7.38 -11.22
N ALA A 94 -11.71 -7.60 -11.42
CA ALA A 94 -11.14 -7.91 -12.73
C ALA A 94 -11.70 -9.23 -13.30
N ALA A 95 -11.86 -10.27 -12.48
CA ALA A 95 -12.46 -11.54 -12.90
C ALA A 95 -13.93 -11.36 -13.31
N ILE A 96 -14.71 -10.61 -12.52
CA ILE A 96 -16.11 -10.29 -12.85
C ILE A 96 -16.21 -9.57 -14.20
N ILE A 97 -15.35 -8.57 -14.42
CA ILE A 97 -15.32 -7.79 -15.67
C ILE A 97 -14.94 -8.69 -16.84
N LYS A 98 -13.85 -9.45 -16.72
CA LYS A 98 -13.35 -10.32 -17.81
C LYS A 98 -14.38 -11.34 -18.25
N GLU A 99 -15.10 -11.96 -17.32
CA GLU A 99 -16.17 -12.92 -17.65
C GLU A 99 -17.42 -12.27 -18.25
N ASN A 100 -17.58 -10.94 -18.14
CA ASN A 100 -18.79 -10.22 -18.53
C ASN A 100 -18.47 -8.91 -19.27
N ALA A 101 -17.37 -8.84 -20.00
CA ALA A 101 -16.85 -7.62 -20.61
C ALA A 101 -17.90 -6.87 -21.46
N GLN A 102 -18.71 -7.58 -22.22
CA GLN A 102 -19.77 -7.00 -23.05
C GLN A 102 -20.80 -6.21 -22.24
N ILE A 103 -21.14 -6.67 -21.02
CA ILE A 103 -22.08 -5.94 -20.12
C ILE A 103 -21.44 -4.65 -19.60
N ALA A 104 -20.12 -4.67 -19.40
CA ALA A 104 -19.34 -3.49 -19.04
C ALA A 104 -19.10 -2.53 -20.22
N GLY A 105 -19.41 -2.93 -21.47
CA GLY A 105 -19.09 -2.18 -22.68
C GLY A 105 -17.60 -2.19 -23.01
N LEU A 106 -16.92 -3.28 -22.67
CA LEU A 106 -15.49 -3.52 -22.83
C LEU A 106 -15.25 -4.69 -23.81
N ASP A 107 -14.03 -4.76 -24.34
CA ASP A 107 -13.63 -5.82 -25.28
C ASP A 107 -13.17 -7.11 -24.56
N GLY A 108 -12.79 -7.02 -23.27
CA GLY A 108 -12.33 -8.15 -22.46
C GLY A 108 -10.83 -8.41 -22.54
N GLU A 109 -10.11 -7.64 -23.33
CA GLU A 109 -8.65 -7.72 -23.51
C GLU A 109 -7.91 -6.57 -22.78
N GLU A 110 -8.65 -5.74 -22.02
CA GLU A 110 -8.07 -4.62 -21.31
C GLU A 110 -7.08 -5.09 -20.25
N SER A 111 -5.90 -4.46 -20.24
CA SER A 111 -4.91 -4.66 -19.19
C SER A 111 -5.11 -3.67 -18.04
N VAL A 112 -4.64 -4.06 -16.85
CA VAL A 112 -4.76 -3.20 -15.66
C VAL A 112 -3.48 -2.41 -15.48
N LEU A 113 -3.62 -1.07 -15.42
CA LEU A 113 -2.53 -0.16 -15.14
C LEU A 113 -2.02 -0.32 -13.71
N SER A 114 -0.71 -0.24 -13.54
CA SER A 114 -0.11 0.03 -12.24
C SER A 114 -0.51 1.43 -11.74
N GLU A 115 -0.39 1.66 -10.43
CA GLU A 115 -0.64 3.00 -9.85
C GLU A 115 0.21 4.09 -10.52
N SER A 116 1.43 3.73 -10.91
CA SER A 116 2.38 4.61 -11.60
C SER A 116 1.94 5.00 -12.99
N GLU A 117 1.53 4.03 -13.79
CA GLU A 117 1.05 4.26 -15.15
C GLU A 117 -0.25 5.07 -15.14
N ALA A 118 -1.17 4.75 -14.22
CA ALA A 118 -2.40 5.50 -14.03
C ALA A 118 -2.13 6.97 -13.64
N LYS A 119 -1.14 7.20 -12.78
CA LYS A 119 -0.70 8.54 -12.39
C LYS A 119 -0.13 9.32 -13.56
N LEU A 120 0.77 8.70 -14.34
CA LEU A 120 1.34 9.33 -15.53
C LEU A 120 0.27 9.72 -16.54
N LEU A 121 -0.70 8.84 -16.82
CA LEU A 121 -1.81 9.16 -17.70
C LEU A 121 -2.68 10.29 -17.16
N TRP A 122 -2.89 10.33 -15.86
CA TRP A 122 -3.61 11.42 -15.22
C TRP A 122 -2.86 12.75 -15.35
N GLU A 123 -1.56 12.78 -15.10
CA GLU A 123 -0.71 13.97 -15.26
C GLU A 123 -0.74 14.47 -16.71
N GLN A 124 -0.62 13.57 -17.69
CA GLN A 124 -0.78 13.92 -19.11
C GLN A 124 -2.16 14.54 -19.43
N ALA A 125 -3.22 14.06 -18.78
CA ALA A 125 -4.55 14.64 -18.96
C ALA A 125 -4.68 16.03 -18.31
N VAL A 126 -4.04 16.22 -17.15
CA VAL A 126 -3.99 17.51 -16.45
C VAL A 126 -3.11 18.53 -17.20
N ASP A 127 -2.00 18.09 -17.77
CA ASP A 127 -1.08 18.97 -18.52
C ASP A 127 -1.74 19.66 -19.72
N ARG A 128 -2.81 19.08 -20.25
CA ARG A 128 -3.63 19.72 -21.30
C ARG A 128 -4.20 21.08 -20.87
N LEU A 129 -4.47 21.28 -19.59
CA LEU A 129 -4.91 22.58 -19.06
C LEU A 129 -3.87 23.68 -19.24
N TRP A 130 -2.59 23.32 -19.41
CA TRP A 130 -1.48 24.28 -19.47
C TRP A 130 -0.86 24.42 -20.86
N PHE A 131 -0.93 23.37 -21.68
CA PHE A 131 -0.16 23.29 -22.92
C PHE A 131 -1.02 23.17 -24.18
N GLU A 132 -2.34 23.02 -24.06
CA GLU A 132 -3.24 22.95 -25.22
C GLU A 132 -4.18 24.16 -25.28
N GLN A 133 -4.74 24.42 -26.48
CA GLN A 133 -5.78 25.41 -26.64
C GLN A 133 -7.08 24.90 -26.02
N LEU A 134 -7.55 25.58 -24.99
CA LEU A 134 -8.74 25.20 -24.26
C LEU A 134 -10.02 25.71 -24.88
N PRO A 135 -11.15 25.01 -24.74
CA PRO A 135 -12.46 25.60 -24.99
C PRO A 135 -12.66 26.82 -24.10
N GLN A 136 -13.28 27.90 -24.64
CA GLN A 136 -13.46 29.17 -23.94
C GLN A 136 -14.05 29.03 -22.54
N SER A 137 -15.05 28.15 -22.37
CA SER A 137 -15.67 27.89 -21.06
C SER A 137 -14.72 27.24 -20.05
N VAL A 138 -13.83 26.37 -20.51
CA VAL A 138 -12.81 25.68 -19.64
C VAL A 138 -11.74 26.71 -19.25
N GLU A 139 -11.27 27.50 -20.19
CA GLU A 139 -10.27 28.54 -19.96
C GLU A 139 -10.76 29.59 -18.95
N GLN A 140 -12.00 30.06 -19.08
CA GLN A 140 -12.61 30.99 -18.12
C GLN A 140 -12.69 30.39 -16.68
N ASN A 141 -13.05 29.11 -16.55
CA ASN A 141 -13.10 28.45 -15.25
C ASN A 141 -11.69 28.24 -14.70
N LEU A 142 -10.71 27.93 -15.54
CA LEU A 142 -9.32 27.78 -15.13
C LEU A 142 -8.77 29.10 -14.59
N GLN A 143 -8.94 30.19 -15.36
CA GLN A 143 -8.51 31.51 -14.91
C GLN A 143 -9.19 31.93 -13.61
N TYR A 144 -10.51 31.71 -13.51
CA TYR A 144 -11.28 32.00 -12.31
C TYR A 144 -10.74 31.31 -11.06
N LEU A 145 -10.33 30.03 -11.18
CA LEU A 145 -9.75 29.29 -10.04
C LEU A 145 -8.29 29.68 -9.77
N LEU A 146 -7.51 29.99 -10.80
CA LEU A 146 -6.12 30.44 -10.64
C LEU A 146 -5.99 31.82 -10.00
N ASP A 147 -6.99 32.68 -10.16
CA ASP A 147 -7.06 33.97 -9.46
C ASP A 147 -7.23 33.78 -7.92
N ARG A 148 -7.62 32.58 -7.48
CA ARG A 148 -7.96 32.24 -6.08
C ARG A 148 -7.07 31.16 -5.47
N GLU A 149 -6.58 30.26 -6.29
CA GLU A 149 -5.80 29.09 -5.87
C GLU A 149 -4.44 29.06 -6.58
N SER A 150 -3.41 28.64 -5.88
CA SER A 150 -2.15 28.34 -6.54
C SER A 150 -2.30 27.13 -7.48
N ARG A 151 -1.47 27.07 -8.51
CA ARG A 151 -1.42 25.89 -9.41
C ARG A 151 -1.31 24.57 -8.64
N VAL A 152 -0.45 24.52 -7.61
CA VAL A 152 -0.25 23.33 -6.77
C VAL A 152 -1.54 22.95 -6.02
N SER A 153 -2.25 23.96 -5.50
CA SER A 153 -3.53 23.76 -4.81
C SER A 153 -4.60 23.22 -5.75
N LEU A 154 -4.70 23.79 -6.97
CA LEU A 154 -5.65 23.33 -7.99
C LEU A 154 -5.36 21.88 -8.43
N LEU A 155 -4.09 21.53 -8.65
CA LEU A 155 -3.69 20.16 -8.96
C LEU A 155 -4.12 19.18 -7.84
N GLY A 156 -3.94 19.57 -6.57
CA GLY A 156 -4.40 18.79 -5.43
C GLY A 156 -5.92 18.62 -5.39
N LEU A 157 -6.69 19.67 -5.74
CA LEU A 157 -8.14 19.58 -5.85
C LEU A 157 -8.59 18.62 -6.96
N LEU A 158 -8.03 18.73 -8.16
CA LEU A 158 -8.34 17.84 -9.27
C LEU A 158 -8.00 16.38 -8.96
N GLN A 159 -6.86 16.14 -8.32
CA GLN A 159 -6.47 14.80 -7.86
C GLN A 159 -7.46 14.26 -6.81
N ARG A 160 -7.90 15.11 -5.89
CA ARG A 160 -8.90 14.73 -4.88
C ARG A 160 -10.26 14.42 -5.50
N VAL A 161 -10.71 15.22 -6.47
CA VAL A 161 -11.94 14.91 -7.22
C VAL A 161 -11.82 13.57 -7.94
N LYS A 162 -10.68 13.31 -8.63
CA LYS A 162 -10.43 12.00 -9.27
C LYS A 162 -10.61 10.85 -8.28
N SER A 163 -9.95 10.90 -7.14
CA SER A 163 -10.00 9.81 -6.14
C SER A 163 -11.41 9.58 -5.57
N LEU A 164 -12.28 10.58 -5.61
CA LEU A 164 -13.64 10.52 -5.09
C LEU A 164 -14.72 10.27 -6.16
N THR A 165 -14.31 10.17 -7.44
CA THR A 165 -15.26 10.02 -8.55
C THR A 165 -16.14 8.79 -8.41
N THR A 166 -15.56 7.66 -8.01
CA THR A 166 -16.27 6.38 -7.78
C THR A 166 -17.31 6.49 -6.66
N PHE A 167 -17.17 7.47 -5.78
CA PHE A 167 -18.05 7.68 -4.62
C PHE A 167 -19.16 8.73 -4.88
N GLY A 168 -19.22 9.33 -6.07
CA GLY A 168 -20.30 10.28 -6.43
C GLY A 168 -19.99 11.75 -6.15
N VAL A 169 -18.70 12.13 -6.01
CA VAL A 169 -18.32 13.54 -5.77
C VAL A 169 -18.76 14.47 -6.91
N LEU A 170 -18.80 13.99 -8.16
CA LEU A 170 -19.23 14.81 -9.30
C LEU A 170 -20.71 15.19 -9.20
N ASP A 171 -21.57 14.28 -8.75
CA ASP A 171 -23.00 14.55 -8.55
C ASP A 171 -23.18 15.60 -7.45
N ALA A 172 -22.46 15.45 -6.34
CA ALA A 172 -22.51 16.40 -5.23
C ALA A 172 -21.94 17.80 -5.62
N LEU A 173 -20.93 17.87 -6.48
CA LEU A 173 -20.43 19.14 -7.03
C LEU A 173 -21.46 19.75 -8.00
N THR A 174 -22.22 18.93 -8.73
CA THR A 174 -23.28 19.38 -9.64
C THR A 174 -24.44 20.02 -8.87
N GLU A 175 -24.79 19.45 -7.71
CA GLU A 175 -25.84 19.98 -6.83
C GLU A 175 -25.41 21.25 -6.07
N SER A 176 -24.10 21.56 -6.04
CA SER A 176 -23.58 22.74 -5.36
C SER A 176 -23.87 24.03 -6.15
N GLU A 177 -24.42 25.04 -5.48
CA GLU A 177 -24.70 26.34 -6.11
C GLU A 177 -23.48 27.27 -6.21
N GLY A 178 -22.39 26.95 -5.51
CA GLY A 178 -21.17 27.76 -5.44
C GLY A 178 -20.44 27.89 -6.78
N LYS A 179 -19.98 29.09 -7.13
CA LYS A 179 -19.23 29.34 -8.37
C LYS A 179 -17.91 28.56 -8.40
N ASP A 180 -17.23 28.46 -7.26
CA ASP A 180 -15.99 27.68 -7.11
C ASP A 180 -16.22 26.19 -7.38
N SER A 181 -17.32 25.64 -6.86
CA SER A 181 -17.71 24.24 -7.09
C SER A 181 -18.04 23.99 -8.56
N LYS A 182 -18.76 24.90 -9.20
CA LYS A 182 -19.09 24.81 -10.65
C LYS A 182 -17.84 24.89 -11.51
N ALA A 183 -16.92 25.79 -11.20
CA ALA A 183 -15.66 25.91 -11.92
C ALA A 183 -14.78 24.66 -11.73
N LEU A 184 -14.66 24.14 -10.50
CA LEU A 184 -13.93 22.90 -10.21
C LEU A 184 -14.56 21.70 -10.93
N LEU A 185 -15.89 21.59 -10.94
CA LEU A 185 -16.61 20.56 -11.68
C LEU A 185 -16.30 20.59 -13.18
N ALA A 186 -16.37 21.77 -13.80
CA ALA A 186 -16.10 21.93 -15.23
C ALA A 186 -14.67 21.51 -15.60
N LEU A 187 -13.68 21.93 -14.82
CA LEU A 187 -12.28 21.51 -15.02
C LEU A 187 -12.10 20.00 -14.78
N SER A 188 -12.69 19.48 -13.72
CA SER A 188 -12.60 18.05 -13.40
C SER A 188 -13.22 17.21 -14.51
N GLN A 189 -14.38 17.58 -15.02
CA GLN A 189 -15.03 16.88 -16.15
C GLN A 189 -14.19 16.94 -17.43
N TYR A 190 -13.53 18.07 -17.70
CA TYR A 190 -12.64 18.20 -18.85
C TYR A 190 -11.45 17.25 -18.72
N VAL A 191 -10.73 17.28 -17.60
CA VAL A 191 -9.55 16.43 -17.36
C VAL A 191 -9.93 14.96 -17.34
N LEU A 192 -10.99 14.58 -16.60
CA LEU A 192 -11.48 13.21 -16.53
C LEU A 192 -11.84 12.65 -17.91
N ARG A 193 -12.51 13.44 -18.77
CA ARG A 193 -12.83 13.02 -20.13
C ARG A 193 -11.58 12.68 -20.93
N HIS A 194 -10.54 13.48 -20.83
CA HIS A 194 -9.27 13.23 -21.53
C HIS A 194 -8.54 12.01 -20.95
N TYR A 195 -8.57 11.83 -19.64
CA TYR A 195 -8.02 10.67 -18.96
C TYR A 195 -8.73 9.37 -19.40
N GLU A 196 -10.06 9.34 -19.34
CA GLU A 196 -10.87 8.20 -19.78
C GLU A 196 -10.66 7.87 -21.27
N ASN A 197 -10.62 8.88 -22.14
CA ASN A 197 -10.34 8.69 -23.56
C ASN A 197 -8.92 8.13 -23.81
N SER A 198 -7.95 8.49 -22.98
CA SER A 198 -6.58 7.98 -23.08
C SER A 198 -6.51 6.52 -22.66
N LYS A 199 -7.19 6.14 -21.56
CA LYS A 199 -7.34 4.75 -21.14
C LYS A 199 -8.03 3.89 -22.21
N LYS A 200 -9.16 4.36 -22.71
CA LYS A 200 -9.94 3.66 -23.75
C LYS A 200 -9.13 3.43 -25.03
N ARG A 201 -8.39 4.44 -25.51
CA ARG A 201 -7.53 4.28 -26.72
C ARG A 201 -6.40 3.28 -26.54
N ARG A 202 -5.92 3.09 -25.31
CA ARG A 202 -4.84 2.13 -24.98
C ARG A 202 -5.36 0.74 -24.60
N GLY A 203 -6.69 0.55 -24.47
CA GLY A 203 -7.28 -0.69 -23.98
C GLY A 203 -6.85 -1.00 -22.53
N VAL A 204 -6.86 0.01 -21.64
CA VAL A 204 -6.38 -0.16 -20.25
C VAL A 204 -7.39 0.33 -19.24
N LEU A 205 -7.38 -0.27 -18.03
CA LEU A 205 -8.20 0.10 -16.89
C LEU A 205 -7.30 0.46 -15.71
N ASP A 206 -7.72 1.42 -14.87
CA ASP A 206 -7.12 1.65 -13.56
C ASP A 206 -7.91 0.93 -12.44
N PHE A 207 -7.46 1.02 -11.20
CA PHE A 207 -8.14 0.38 -10.06
C PHE A 207 -9.53 0.94 -9.79
N ASP A 208 -9.75 2.24 -10.02
CA ASP A 208 -11.07 2.86 -9.89
C ASP A 208 -12.05 2.31 -10.94
N ASP A 209 -11.55 2.02 -12.15
CA ASP A 209 -12.32 1.39 -13.22
C ASP A 209 -12.76 -0.02 -12.84
N LEU A 210 -11.88 -0.79 -12.22
CA LEU A 210 -12.23 -2.16 -11.81
C LEU A 210 -13.45 -2.17 -10.89
N GLU A 211 -13.48 -1.28 -9.90
CA GLU A 211 -14.63 -1.17 -9.00
C GLU A 211 -15.88 -0.66 -9.74
N ARG A 212 -15.73 0.37 -10.57
CA ARG A 212 -16.82 0.98 -11.32
C ARG A 212 -17.48 0.00 -12.29
N TYR A 213 -16.69 -0.69 -13.11
CA TYR A 213 -17.21 -1.65 -14.09
C TYR A 213 -17.74 -2.92 -13.42
N ALA A 214 -17.08 -3.45 -12.40
CA ALA A 214 -17.61 -4.58 -11.64
C ALA A 214 -18.97 -4.23 -10.99
N LYS A 215 -19.10 -3.01 -10.45
CA LYS A 215 -20.40 -2.52 -9.93
C LYS A 215 -21.48 -2.49 -11.04
N VAL A 216 -21.16 -2.02 -12.25
CA VAL A 216 -22.07 -2.00 -13.40
C VAL A 216 -22.47 -3.43 -13.78
N VAL A 217 -21.50 -4.33 -13.95
CA VAL A 217 -21.76 -5.75 -14.27
C VAL A 217 -22.64 -6.39 -13.20
N MET A 218 -22.39 -6.10 -11.95
CA MET A 218 -23.17 -6.63 -10.82
C MET A 218 -24.55 -5.98 -10.65
N GLN A 219 -25.00 -5.06 -11.53
CA GLN A 219 -26.43 -4.67 -11.65
C GLN A 219 -27.24 -5.72 -12.40
N ASP A 220 -26.65 -6.50 -13.29
CA ASP A 220 -27.34 -7.54 -14.05
C ASP A 220 -27.77 -8.69 -13.14
N LYS A 221 -29.06 -8.93 -13.05
CA LYS A 221 -29.67 -9.97 -12.21
C LYS A 221 -29.30 -11.39 -12.63
N LYS A 222 -28.99 -11.61 -13.92
CA LYS A 222 -28.56 -12.93 -14.42
C LYS A 222 -27.16 -13.24 -13.96
N VAL A 223 -26.26 -12.24 -14.02
CA VAL A 223 -24.89 -12.33 -13.51
C VAL A 223 -24.87 -12.58 -12.01
N GLN A 224 -25.65 -11.81 -11.24
CA GLN A 224 -25.78 -12.03 -9.79
C GLN A 224 -26.20 -13.48 -9.49
N LYS A 225 -27.30 -13.96 -10.10
CA LYS A 225 -27.80 -15.32 -9.86
C LYS A 225 -26.79 -16.39 -10.24
N ARG A 226 -25.99 -16.17 -11.32
CA ARG A 226 -24.94 -17.09 -11.72
C ARG A 226 -23.88 -17.24 -10.62
N TYR A 227 -23.32 -16.15 -10.10
CA TYR A 227 -22.31 -16.18 -9.04
C TYR A 227 -22.88 -16.69 -7.72
N GLN A 228 -24.08 -16.27 -7.34
CA GLN A 228 -24.80 -16.73 -6.13
C GLN A 228 -25.02 -18.24 -6.10
N LYS A 229 -25.20 -18.85 -7.30
CA LYS A 229 -25.34 -20.31 -7.44
C LYS A 229 -23.97 -21.00 -7.53
N HIS A 230 -22.96 -20.32 -8.09
CA HIS A 230 -21.65 -20.91 -8.38
C HIS A 230 -20.81 -21.13 -7.11
N PHE A 231 -20.88 -20.21 -6.15
CA PHE A 231 -20.09 -20.29 -4.94
C PHE A 231 -20.91 -20.70 -3.71
N ASP A 232 -20.49 -21.77 -3.07
CA ASP A 232 -21.09 -22.28 -1.83
C ASP A 232 -20.56 -21.57 -0.59
N LEU A 233 -19.40 -20.93 -0.70
CA LEU A 233 -18.80 -20.08 0.31
C LEU A 233 -18.13 -18.87 -0.35
N VAL A 234 -18.48 -17.69 0.12
CA VAL A 234 -17.78 -16.42 -0.15
C VAL A 234 -17.16 -15.96 1.15
N LEU A 235 -15.85 -15.99 1.21
CA LEU A 235 -15.07 -15.64 2.37
C LEU A 235 -14.34 -14.33 2.08
N VAL A 236 -14.48 -13.34 2.96
CA VAL A 236 -13.80 -12.05 2.82
C VAL A 236 -12.99 -11.77 4.07
N ASP A 237 -11.66 -11.74 3.89
CA ASP A 237 -10.71 -11.43 4.95
C ASP A 237 -10.35 -9.94 4.95
N GLU A 238 -9.93 -9.42 6.11
CA GLU A 238 -9.59 -8.01 6.33
C GLU A 238 -10.71 -7.04 5.91
N PHE A 239 -11.98 -7.43 6.13
CA PHE A 239 -13.13 -6.67 5.66
C PHE A 239 -13.21 -5.24 6.24
N GLN A 240 -12.56 -4.95 7.37
CA GLN A 240 -12.48 -3.60 7.95
C GLN A 240 -11.75 -2.59 7.05
N ASP A 241 -11.01 -3.05 6.05
CA ASP A 241 -10.30 -2.19 5.11
C ASP A 241 -11.07 -1.98 3.79
N THR A 242 -12.30 -2.52 3.71
CA THR A 242 -13.15 -2.45 2.52
C THR A 242 -13.85 -1.09 2.42
N ASN A 243 -13.93 -0.55 1.21
CA ASN A 243 -14.69 0.65 0.92
C ASN A 243 -16.17 0.34 0.62
N PRO A 244 -17.09 1.32 0.64
CA PRO A 244 -18.50 1.11 0.39
C PRO A 244 -18.87 0.48 -0.97
N VAL A 245 -18.09 0.79 -2.03
CA VAL A 245 -18.33 0.24 -3.38
C VAL A 245 -17.98 -1.24 -3.43
N GLN A 246 -16.83 -1.59 -2.86
CA GLN A 246 -16.38 -2.97 -2.72
C GLN A 246 -17.38 -3.81 -1.93
N ALA A 247 -17.87 -3.26 -0.81
CA ALA A 247 -18.91 -3.92 -0.01
C ALA A 247 -20.21 -4.15 -0.80
N GLU A 248 -20.64 -3.17 -1.62
CA GLU A 248 -21.80 -3.31 -2.50
C GLU A 248 -21.62 -4.43 -3.53
N ILE A 249 -20.44 -4.54 -4.13
CA ILE A 249 -20.10 -5.61 -5.09
C ILE A 249 -20.19 -6.97 -4.40
N ILE A 250 -19.55 -7.12 -3.24
CA ILE A 250 -19.59 -8.36 -2.45
C ILE A 250 -21.03 -8.73 -2.09
N TRP A 251 -21.83 -7.74 -1.66
CA TRP A 251 -23.23 -7.98 -1.28
C TRP A 251 -24.09 -8.51 -2.43
N LYS A 252 -23.85 -8.04 -3.66
CA LYS A 252 -24.52 -8.54 -4.85
C LYS A 252 -24.01 -9.89 -5.32
N PHE A 253 -22.78 -10.24 -4.93
CA PHE A 253 -22.12 -11.48 -5.27
C PHE A 253 -22.59 -12.66 -4.42
N VAL A 254 -23.05 -12.41 -3.19
CA VAL A 254 -23.54 -13.44 -2.27
C VAL A 254 -25.03 -13.72 -2.44
N ARG A 255 -25.50 -14.85 -1.89
CA ARG A 255 -26.92 -15.23 -1.90
C ARG A 255 -27.77 -14.20 -1.15
N PRO A 256 -29.04 -13.95 -1.54
CA PRO A 256 -29.88 -12.96 -0.89
C PRO A 256 -30.13 -13.22 0.61
N ASP A 257 -30.12 -14.48 1.02
CA ASP A 257 -30.23 -14.92 2.42
C ASP A 257 -28.88 -14.92 3.14
N GLN A 258 -27.80 -14.52 2.45
CA GLN A 258 -26.41 -14.46 2.92
C GLN A 258 -25.86 -15.83 3.39
N SER A 259 -26.55 -16.92 3.12
CA SER A 259 -26.21 -18.25 3.62
C SER A 259 -24.81 -18.74 3.26
N ASN A 260 -24.19 -18.16 2.24
CA ASN A 260 -22.85 -18.48 1.77
C ASN A 260 -21.79 -17.42 2.13
N LEU A 261 -22.09 -16.39 2.95
CA LEU A 261 -21.16 -15.33 3.30
C LEU A 261 -20.46 -15.57 4.64
N CYS A 262 -19.15 -15.40 4.66
CA CYS A 262 -18.32 -15.32 5.85
C CYS A 262 -17.38 -14.12 5.76
N VAL A 263 -17.61 -13.09 6.57
CA VAL A 263 -16.71 -11.93 6.64
C VAL A 263 -15.89 -11.98 7.90
N VAL A 264 -14.61 -11.68 7.77
CA VAL A 264 -13.65 -11.69 8.87
C VAL A 264 -12.89 -10.38 8.89
N GLY A 265 -12.71 -9.81 10.06
CA GLY A 265 -11.94 -8.58 10.21
C GLY A 265 -11.77 -8.17 11.66
N ASP A 266 -10.99 -7.12 11.87
CA ASP A 266 -10.85 -6.46 13.16
C ASP A 266 -11.03 -4.94 12.98
N PRO A 267 -12.17 -4.37 13.40
CA PRO A 267 -12.40 -2.94 13.24
C PRO A 267 -11.35 -2.08 13.93
N LYS A 268 -10.67 -2.59 14.97
CA LYS A 268 -9.56 -1.91 15.64
C LYS A 268 -8.29 -1.81 14.77
N GLN A 269 -8.18 -2.64 13.73
CA GLN A 269 -7.08 -2.63 12.76
C GLN A 269 -7.41 -1.87 11.47
N SER A 270 -8.52 -1.15 11.38
CA SER A 270 -8.88 -0.31 10.23
C SER A 270 -8.05 0.97 10.22
N ILE A 271 -6.95 1.00 9.47
CA ILE A 271 -5.98 2.09 9.38
C ILE A 271 -5.73 2.58 7.95
N TYR A 272 -6.61 2.21 6.99
CA TYR A 272 -6.50 2.61 5.58
C TYR A 272 -7.58 3.60 5.15
N ARG A 273 -8.00 4.51 6.06
CA ARG A 273 -8.95 5.58 5.73
C ARG A 273 -8.47 6.46 4.57
N PHE A 274 -7.17 6.65 4.43
CA PHE A 274 -6.57 7.38 3.30
C PHE A 274 -6.73 6.65 1.94
N ARG A 275 -7.20 5.40 1.94
CA ARG A 275 -7.64 4.60 0.79
C ARG A 275 -9.15 4.42 0.76
N ASP A 276 -9.87 5.33 1.39
CA ASP A 276 -11.33 5.36 1.47
C ASP A 276 -11.96 4.14 2.18
N ALA A 277 -11.18 3.40 2.99
CA ALA A 277 -11.72 2.38 3.89
C ALA A 277 -12.63 3.02 4.95
N ASP A 278 -13.79 2.42 5.19
CA ASP A 278 -14.77 2.90 6.16
C ASP A 278 -15.13 1.79 7.15
N VAL A 279 -14.67 1.95 8.39
CA VAL A 279 -14.93 0.99 9.46
C VAL A 279 -16.42 0.78 9.75
N ASN A 280 -17.25 1.79 9.49
CA ASN A 280 -18.70 1.70 9.65
C ASN A 280 -19.34 0.71 8.66
N VAL A 281 -18.73 0.48 7.50
CA VAL A 281 -19.19 -0.52 6.53
C VAL A 281 -19.11 -1.91 7.14
N PHE A 282 -18.00 -2.24 7.80
CA PHE A 282 -17.85 -3.52 8.48
C PHE A 282 -18.82 -3.68 9.65
N GLN A 283 -18.99 -2.65 10.49
CA GLN A 283 -19.91 -2.68 11.62
C GLN A 283 -21.37 -2.90 11.17
N LYS A 284 -21.82 -2.11 10.18
CA LYS A 284 -23.18 -2.27 9.61
C LYS A 284 -23.41 -3.66 9.02
N LEU A 285 -22.40 -4.21 8.34
CA LEU A 285 -22.50 -5.57 7.81
C LEU A 285 -22.59 -6.62 8.93
N CYS A 286 -21.75 -6.49 9.96
CA CYS A 286 -21.80 -7.36 11.12
C CYS A 286 -23.18 -7.34 11.79
N ASP A 287 -23.86 -6.19 11.81
CA ASP A 287 -25.20 -6.06 12.39
C ASP A 287 -26.29 -6.73 11.55
N GLN A 288 -26.09 -6.83 10.26
CA GLN A 288 -27.04 -7.48 9.33
C GLN A 288 -26.88 -9.00 9.27
N LEU A 289 -25.72 -9.54 9.64
CA LEU A 289 -25.47 -10.97 9.57
C LEU A 289 -26.02 -11.71 10.80
N PRO A 290 -26.68 -12.87 10.59
CA PRO A 290 -27.35 -13.59 11.68
C PRO A 290 -26.41 -14.21 12.71
N GLU A 291 -25.20 -14.60 12.29
CA GLU A 291 -24.22 -15.23 13.19
C GLU A 291 -23.03 -14.30 13.41
N LYS A 292 -22.81 -13.95 14.68
CA LYS A 292 -21.68 -13.10 15.10
C LYS A 292 -20.74 -13.92 15.97
N GLN A 293 -19.46 -13.95 15.61
CA GLN A 293 -18.42 -14.67 16.35
C GLN A 293 -17.29 -13.73 16.74
N LEU A 294 -16.74 -13.93 17.93
CA LEU A 294 -15.61 -13.18 18.44
C LEU A 294 -14.42 -14.12 18.64
N LEU A 295 -13.31 -13.86 17.98
CA LEU A 295 -12.02 -14.54 18.19
C LEU A 295 -11.10 -13.61 18.97
N ASN A 296 -11.13 -13.70 20.28
CA ASN A 296 -10.34 -12.87 21.18
C ASN A 296 -9.18 -13.61 21.87
N TRP A 297 -8.95 -14.90 21.58
CA TRP A 297 -7.77 -15.60 22.06
C TRP A 297 -6.56 -15.20 21.23
N ASN A 298 -5.48 -14.75 21.89
CA ASN A 298 -4.21 -14.43 21.25
C ASN A 298 -3.20 -15.55 21.43
N PHE A 299 -2.75 -16.12 20.31
CA PHE A 299 -1.76 -17.19 20.27
C PHE A 299 -0.36 -16.70 19.86
N ARG A 300 -0.22 -15.41 19.52
CA ARG A 300 1.01 -14.81 18.98
C ARG A 300 1.89 -14.25 20.09
N SER A 301 1.34 -13.37 20.89
CA SER A 301 2.10 -12.55 21.84
C SER A 301 2.12 -13.14 23.23
N ARG A 302 3.16 -12.80 24.00
CA ARG A 302 3.29 -13.20 25.41
C ARG A 302 2.23 -12.52 26.28
N PRO A 303 1.83 -13.13 27.41
CA PRO A 303 0.78 -12.62 28.28
C PRO A 303 0.98 -11.16 28.67
N GLY A 304 2.13 -10.76 29.18
CA GLY A 304 2.36 -9.39 29.63
C GLY A 304 2.24 -8.32 28.52
N ILE A 305 2.52 -8.65 27.23
CA ILE A 305 2.25 -7.76 26.10
C ILE A 305 0.75 -7.56 25.93
N ILE A 306 -0.02 -8.64 26.02
CA ILE A 306 -1.48 -8.60 25.88
C ILE A 306 -2.12 -7.84 27.05
N ASP A 307 -1.66 -8.08 28.28
CA ASP A 307 -2.17 -7.40 29.47
C ASP A 307 -1.90 -5.90 29.40
N TYR A 308 -0.68 -5.49 28.99
CA TYR A 308 -0.35 -4.10 28.76
C TYR A 308 -1.22 -3.48 27.65
N THR A 309 -1.37 -4.17 26.52
CA THR A 309 -2.20 -3.72 25.40
C THR A 309 -3.64 -3.54 25.84
N ASN A 310 -4.22 -4.50 26.55
CA ASN A 310 -5.58 -4.40 27.07
C ASN A 310 -5.72 -3.17 27.99
N GLN A 311 -4.83 -3.01 28.97
CA GLN A 311 -4.85 -1.90 29.92
C GLN A 311 -4.81 -0.51 29.25
N VAL A 312 -3.98 -0.38 28.20
CA VAL A 312 -3.85 0.88 27.48
C VAL A 312 -5.02 1.10 26.54
N CYS A 313 -5.39 0.07 25.76
CA CYS A 313 -6.43 0.19 24.74
C CYS A 313 -7.84 0.38 25.33
N GLU A 314 -8.16 -0.19 26.48
CA GLU A 314 -9.41 0.09 27.19
C GLU A 314 -9.59 1.61 27.41
N LYS A 315 -8.52 2.32 27.79
CA LYS A 315 -8.57 3.79 27.98
C LYS A 315 -8.53 4.56 26.67
N VAL A 316 -7.72 4.10 25.69
CA VAL A 316 -7.53 4.80 24.42
C VAL A 316 -8.78 4.77 23.56
N PHE A 317 -9.52 3.64 23.57
CA PHE A 317 -10.73 3.50 22.77
C PHE A 317 -11.99 4.08 23.46
N GLU A 318 -11.88 4.72 24.59
CA GLU A 318 -12.98 5.35 25.28
C GLU A 318 -12.85 6.90 25.25
N PRO A 319 -13.77 7.68 24.58
CA PRO A 319 -14.76 7.22 23.60
C PRO A 319 -14.17 6.98 22.21
N SER A 320 -14.70 6.03 21.45
CA SER A 320 -14.30 5.76 20.07
C SER A 320 -15.46 5.22 19.24
N GLU A 321 -15.35 5.31 17.90
CA GLU A 321 -16.28 4.66 16.96
C GLU A 321 -16.27 3.14 17.07
N VAL A 322 -15.19 2.56 17.60
CA VAL A 322 -14.99 1.11 17.71
C VAL A 322 -14.92 0.71 19.16
N GLU A 323 -15.76 -0.24 19.56
CA GLU A 323 -15.72 -0.82 20.90
C GLU A 323 -14.46 -1.70 21.06
N TYR A 324 -13.72 -1.47 22.15
CA TYR A 324 -12.59 -2.31 22.50
C TYR A 324 -13.05 -3.60 23.17
N GLN A 325 -12.54 -4.74 22.69
CA GLN A 325 -12.77 -6.05 23.27
C GLN A 325 -11.43 -6.65 23.68
N PRO A 326 -11.21 -6.92 24.98
CA PRO A 326 -9.96 -7.43 25.50
C PRO A 326 -9.54 -8.75 24.87
N LEU A 327 -8.23 -8.88 24.62
CA LEU A 327 -7.61 -10.12 24.15
C LEU A 327 -7.24 -11.04 25.33
N ILE A 328 -7.35 -12.33 25.12
CA ILE A 328 -7.01 -13.35 26.10
C ILE A 328 -5.73 -14.06 25.66
N PRO A 329 -4.60 -13.93 26.38
CA PRO A 329 -3.36 -14.58 26.01
C PRO A 329 -3.48 -16.09 26.16
N LYS A 330 -2.88 -16.83 25.20
CA LYS A 330 -2.83 -18.30 25.19
C LYS A 330 -1.41 -18.85 25.05
N ARG A 331 -0.43 -17.98 24.87
CA ARG A 331 0.96 -18.35 24.88
C ARG A 331 1.46 -18.44 26.33
N GLU A 332 2.35 -19.39 26.60
CA GLU A 332 2.95 -19.55 27.92
C GLU A 332 3.81 -18.32 28.29
N PRO A 333 3.78 -17.87 29.55
CA PRO A 333 4.65 -16.80 30.04
C PRO A 333 6.11 -17.26 30.01
N ASP A 334 7.01 -16.30 29.92
CA ASP A 334 8.44 -16.53 30.14
C ASP A 334 8.84 -15.73 31.38
N GLU A 335 9.10 -16.44 32.46
CA GLU A 335 9.37 -15.86 33.77
C GLU A 335 10.67 -15.04 33.82
N ASN A 336 11.57 -15.27 32.86
CA ASN A 336 12.89 -14.61 32.81
C ASN A 336 12.93 -13.30 32.02
N LEU A 337 11.83 -12.91 31.40
CA LEU A 337 11.78 -11.74 30.52
C LEU A 337 10.65 -10.79 30.93
N ASP A 338 10.98 -9.50 31.10
CA ASP A 338 9.97 -8.45 31.13
C ASP A 338 9.48 -8.22 29.69
N PRO A 339 8.20 -8.54 29.38
CA PRO A 339 7.69 -8.47 28.02
C PRO A 339 7.47 -7.05 27.52
N VAL A 340 7.40 -6.05 28.40
CA VAL A 340 7.17 -4.63 28.05
C VAL A 340 8.14 -3.74 28.85
N LEU A 341 9.04 -3.11 28.14
CA LEU A 341 10.01 -2.18 28.72
C LEU A 341 9.68 -0.74 28.31
N ARG A 342 9.72 0.16 29.26
CA ARG A 342 9.71 1.60 28.99
C ARG A 342 11.12 2.15 29.11
N LEU A 343 11.59 2.76 28.03
CA LEU A 343 12.89 3.41 28.00
C LEU A 343 12.68 4.93 28.01
N ASP A 344 13.23 5.59 29.02
CA ASP A 344 13.28 7.05 29.11
C ASP A 344 14.62 7.52 28.53
N LEU A 345 14.64 7.78 27.21
CA LEU A 345 15.82 8.22 26.48
C LEU A 345 15.84 9.73 26.35
N ASN A 346 17.00 10.35 26.60
CA ASN A 346 17.16 11.80 26.48
C ASN A 346 17.38 12.23 25.01
N ASN A 347 17.96 11.34 24.20
CA ASN A 347 18.27 11.58 22.80
C ASN A 347 18.19 10.28 21.98
N PRO A 348 18.11 10.38 20.63
CA PRO A 348 18.04 9.20 19.76
C PRO A 348 19.29 8.29 19.80
N GLU A 349 20.48 8.83 20.13
CA GLU A 349 21.73 8.09 20.17
C GLU A 349 21.73 7.02 21.27
N GLU A 350 21.06 7.29 22.39
CA GLU A 350 20.90 6.32 23.50
C GLU A 350 20.16 5.06 23.06
N LEU A 351 19.27 5.15 22.05
CA LEU A 351 18.61 3.98 21.47
C LEU A 351 19.64 3.05 20.79
N GLY A 352 20.58 3.63 20.04
CA GLY A 352 21.65 2.86 19.39
C GLY A 352 22.52 2.11 20.41
N VAL A 353 22.86 2.77 21.51
CA VAL A 353 23.61 2.15 22.63
C VAL A 353 22.80 1.01 23.24
N TRP A 354 21.51 1.23 23.52
CA TRP A 354 20.64 0.21 24.08
C TRP A 354 20.50 -1.01 23.16
N ILE A 355 20.29 -0.80 21.86
CA ILE A 355 20.18 -1.91 20.88
C ILE A 355 21.48 -2.72 20.83
N LYS A 356 22.65 -2.06 20.79
CA LYS A 356 23.95 -2.77 20.86
C LYS A 356 24.08 -3.63 22.11
N LYS A 357 23.64 -3.11 23.24
CA LYS A 357 23.62 -3.84 24.49
C LYS A 357 22.74 -5.09 24.41
N GLN A 358 21.54 -5.00 23.80
CA GLN A 358 20.67 -6.16 23.60
C GLN A 358 21.34 -7.24 22.70
N VAL A 359 22.04 -6.82 21.65
CA VAL A 359 22.75 -7.74 20.76
C VAL A 359 23.93 -8.41 21.48
N GLN A 360 24.72 -7.65 22.23
CA GLN A 360 25.95 -8.16 22.87
C GLN A 360 25.69 -8.96 24.14
N GLU A 361 24.83 -8.46 25.04
CA GLU A 361 24.60 -9.07 26.35
C GLU A 361 23.47 -10.09 26.34
N ASN A 362 22.40 -9.83 25.57
CA ASN A 362 21.21 -10.67 25.53
C ASN A 362 21.11 -11.55 24.27
N SER A 363 22.11 -11.51 23.41
CA SER A 363 22.18 -12.31 22.17
C SER A 363 20.96 -12.17 21.27
N VAL A 364 20.30 -10.99 21.26
CA VAL A 364 19.15 -10.73 20.41
C VAL A 364 19.62 -10.34 19.01
N PRO A 365 19.31 -11.11 17.96
CA PRO A 365 19.74 -10.78 16.61
C PRO A 365 19.08 -9.50 16.11
N LEU A 366 19.79 -8.64 15.36
CA LEU A 366 19.26 -7.40 14.80
C LEU A 366 18.03 -7.63 13.91
N HIS A 367 18.02 -8.72 13.13
CA HIS A 367 16.91 -9.04 12.25
C HIS A 367 15.61 -9.46 12.98
N ASP A 368 15.69 -9.79 14.27
CA ASP A 368 14.54 -10.05 15.13
C ASP A 368 13.95 -8.78 15.75
N MET A 369 14.64 -7.64 15.59
CA MET A 369 14.19 -6.35 16.07
C MET A 369 13.57 -5.52 14.97
N VAL A 370 12.54 -4.74 15.31
CA VAL A 370 11.98 -3.71 14.46
C VAL A 370 11.82 -2.40 15.23
N VAL A 371 12.19 -1.29 14.60
CA VAL A 371 11.86 0.06 15.09
C VAL A 371 10.66 0.57 14.31
N LEU A 372 9.59 0.90 15.01
CA LEU A 372 8.37 1.44 14.43
C LEU A 372 8.26 2.94 14.68
N LEU A 373 8.06 3.67 13.59
CA LEU A 373 7.84 5.11 13.56
C LEU A 373 6.43 5.40 13.06
N ARG A 374 5.80 6.45 13.56
CA ARG A 374 4.54 6.91 12.95
C ARG A 374 4.75 7.38 11.51
N ARG A 375 5.86 8.05 11.23
CA ARG A 375 6.32 8.51 9.93
C ARG A 375 7.84 8.51 9.91
N VAL A 376 8.44 8.15 8.79
CA VAL A 376 9.89 8.24 8.62
C VAL A 376 10.28 9.69 8.34
N ARG A 377 9.60 10.37 7.40
CA ARG A 377 9.86 11.78 7.08
C ARG A 377 9.58 12.70 8.29
N GLY A 378 10.58 13.47 8.67
CA GLY A 378 10.58 14.33 9.86
C GLY A 378 11.08 13.62 11.13
N ASN A 379 11.47 12.35 11.02
CA ASN A 379 12.04 11.53 12.08
C ASN A 379 13.42 10.96 11.73
N GLU A 380 14.09 11.57 10.74
CA GLU A 380 15.42 11.19 10.25
C GLU A 380 16.48 11.19 11.34
N LYS A 381 16.25 11.93 12.44
CA LYS A 381 17.12 11.93 13.62
C LYS A 381 17.34 10.53 14.20
N TRP A 382 16.30 9.68 14.23
CA TRP A 382 16.40 8.30 14.69
C TRP A 382 17.25 7.44 13.75
N LEU A 383 17.07 7.61 12.44
CA LEU A 383 17.85 6.87 11.44
C LEU A 383 19.33 7.26 11.49
N LYS A 384 19.60 8.59 11.56
CA LYS A 384 20.98 9.12 11.69
C LYS A 384 21.66 8.61 12.95
N ALA A 385 20.96 8.60 14.07
CA ALA A 385 21.51 8.15 15.35
C ALA A 385 21.84 6.64 15.33
N LEU A 386 20.96 5.82 14.75
CA LEU A 386 21.20 4.38 14.60
C LEU A 386 22.39 4.11 13.67
N SER A 387 22.47 4.78 12.52
CA SER A 387 23.60 4.67 11.59
C SER A 387 24.91 5.16 12.21
N ALA A 388 24.91 6.32 12.91
CA ALA A 388 26.08 6.85 13.61
C ALA A 388 26.55 5.91 14.72
N SER A 389 25.64 5.14 15.31
CA SER A 389 25.99 4.05 16.23
C SER A 389 26.57 2.83 15.54
N GLY A 390 26.74 2.82 14.20
CA GLY A 390 27.27 1.66 13.45
C GLY A 390 26.29 0.47 13.44
N ILE A 391 24.99 0.70 13.55
CA ILE A 391 23.96 -0.33 13.42
C ILE A 391 23.50 -0.35 11.96
N PRO A 392 23.69 -1.46 11.23
CA PRO A 392 23.16 -1.59 9.88
C PRO A 392 21.63 -1.59 9.92
N ILE A 393 21.00 -0.62 9.26
CA ILE A 393 19.55 -0.47 9.21
C ILE A 393 18.99 -0.77 7.83
N ALA A 394 17.84 -1.45 7.81
CA ALA A 394 17.02 -1.64 6.62
C ALA A 394 15.72 -0.86 6.80
N VAL A 395 15.52 0.19 6.02
CA VAL A 395 14.32 1.03 6.10
C VAL A 395 13.30 0.51 5.09
N GLY A 396 12.21 -0.07 5.60
CA GLY A 396 11.08 -0.48 4.77
C GLY A 396 10.03 0.60 4.73
N SER A 397 9.66 1.00 3.51
CA SER A 397 8.58 1.93 3.19
C SER A 397 8.69 3.38 3.71
N GLY A 398 8.00 4.25 3.03
CA GLY A 398 7.87 5.66 3.39
C GLY A 398 8.51 6.64 2.41
N GLY A 399 8.86 6.21 1.18
CA GLY A 399 9.43 7.10 0.15
C GLY A 399 10.93 7.34 0.27
N LEU A 400 11.59 6.83 1.31
CA LEU A 400 13.03 7.01 1.49
C LEU A 400 13.88 6.13 0.58
N PHE A 401 13.36 5.04 0.04
CA PHE A 401 14.10 4.19 -0.89
C PHE A 401 14.62 5.01 -2.08
N TRP A 402 13.75 5.79 -2.71
CA TRP A 402 14.10 6.66 -3.84
C TRP A 402 14.85 7.93 -3.43
N GLU A 403 14.84 8.29 -2.14
CA GLU A 403 15.63 9.39 -1.58
C GLU A 403 17.04 8.95 -1.18
N ASP A 404 17.30 7.64 -1.06
CA ASP A 404 18.63 7.10 -0.77
C ASP A 404 19.60 7.47 -1.91
N PRO A 405 20.71 8.16 -1.61
CA PRO A 405 21.68 8.58 -2.63
C PRO A 405 22.15 7.41 -3.49
N ARG A 406 22.39 6.24 -2.89
CA ARG A 406 22.89 5.04 -3.59
C ARG A 406 21.87 4.49 -4.58
N VAL A 407 20.58 4.46 -4.21
CA VAL A 407 19.49 4.07 -5.12
C VAL A 407 19.43 5.03 -6.31
N ARG A 408 19.58 6.33 -6.05
CA ARG A 408 19.57 7.37 -7.10
C ARG A 408 20.79 7.23 -8.01
N GLU A 409 21.97 7.01 -7.47
CA GLU A 409 23.21 6.82 -8.20
C GLU A 409 23.15 5.57 -9.09
N ILE A 410 22.66 4.44 -8.57
CA ILE A 410 22.46 3.20 -9.34
C ILE A 410 21.36 3.38 -10.41
N THR A 411 20.29 4.11 -10.11
CA THR A 411 19.25 4.42 -11.12
C THR A 411 19.80 5.34 -12.21
N CYS A 412 20.64 6.32 -11.85
CA CYS A 412 21.37 7.14 -12.82
C CYS A 412 22.32 6.30 -13.69
N PHE A 413 22.99 5.29 -13.13
CA PHE A 413 23.78 4.34 -13.90
C PHE A 413 22.93 3.62 -14.96
N LEU A 414 21.81 3.02 -14.58
CA LEU A 414 20.92 2.33 -15.51
C LEU A 414 20.41 3.26 -16.62
N ARG A 415 20.04 4.50 -16.27
CA ARG A 415 19.59 5.52 -17.22
C ARG A 415 20.68 5.89 -18.22
N TRP A 416 21.90 6.12 -17.75
CA TRP A 416 23.04 6.39 -18.60
C TRP A 416 23.42 5.18 -19.47
N TRP A 417 23.38 3.98 -18.91
CA TRP A 417 23.66 2.76 -19.66
C TRP A 417 22.67 2.52 -20.79
N SER A 418 21.38 2.76 -20.53
CA SER A 418 20.32 2.63 -21.54
C SER A 418 20.42 3.67 -22.66
N ASN A 419 20.89 4.86 -22.34
CA ASN A 419 21.11 5.93 -23.30
C ASN A 419 22.27 6.83 -22.85
N SER A 420 23.44 6.68 -23.48
CA SER A 420 24.66 7.43 -23.16
C SER A 420 24.54 8.96 -23.34
N GLN A 421 23.49 9.45 -24.01
CA GLN A 421 23.19 10.89 -24.11
C GLN A 421 22.74 11.49 -22.78
N HIS A 422 22.41 10.68 -21.78
CA HIS A 422 22.13 11.15 -20.42
C HIS A 422 23.41 11.41 -19.62
N VAL A 423 24.24 12.33 -20.11
CA VAL A 423 25.56 12.67 -19.56
C VAL A 423 25.53 13.00 -18.07
N LEU A 424 24.52 13.79 -17.62
CA LEU A 424 24.37 14.12 -16.20
C LEU A 424 24.14 12.90 -15.33
N SER A 425 23.41 11.90 -15.82
CA SER A 425 23.22 10.65 -15.10
C SER A 425 24.53 9.84 -15.03
N GLY A 426 25.30 9.81 -16.12
CA GLY A 426 26.63 9.22 -16.13
C GLY A 426 27.58 9.89 -15.14
N ALA A 427 27.66 11.22 -15.17
CA ALA A 427 28.48 11.98 -14.23
C ALA A 427 28.05 11.76 -12.76
N SER A 428 26.74 11.70 -12.48
CA SER A 428 26.21 11.40 -11.14
C SER A 428 26.64 10.03 -10.64
N PHE A 429 26.61 9.01 -11.49
CA PHE A 429 27.10 7.67 -11.16
C PHE A 429 28.61 7.65 -10.92
N LEU A 430 29.39 8.23 -11.83
CA LEU A 430 30.85 8.20 -11.76
C LEU A 430 31.43 8.89 -10.53
N ARG A 431 30.79 9.99 -10.08
CA ARG A 431 31.21 10.71 -8.87
C ARG A 431 30.67 10.09 -7.57
N ALA A 432 29.83 9.05 -7.63
CA ALA A 432 29.32 8.40 -6.43
C ALA A 432 30.49 7.96 -5.53
N PRO A 433 30.39 8.11 -4.18
CA PRO A 433 31.50 7.79 -3.27
C PRO A 433 32.06 6.38 -3.44
N TRP A 434 31.20 5.41 -3.75
CA TRP A 434 31.56 4.01 -3.97
C TRP A 434 32.11 3.70 -5.38
N VAL A 435 32.02 4.66 -6.33
CA VAL A 435 32.72 4.62 -7.64
C VAL A 435 33.98 5.46 -7.59
N GLY A 436 33.91 6.66 -7.03
CA GLY A 436 35.08 7.45 -6.64
C GLY A 436 35.84 8.14 -7.77
N ILE A 437 35.24 8.35 -8.94
CA ILE A 437 35.88 9.12 -10.02
C ILE A 437 35.84 10.61 -9.68
N SER A 438 36.99 11.30 -9.75
CA SER A 438 37.07 12.72 -9.40
C SER A 438 36.34 13.62 -10.40
N ASP A 439 35.84 14.76 -9.91
CA ASP A 439 35.17 15.76 -10.77
C ASP A 439 36.12 16.29 -11.87
N ASP A 440 37.40 16.42 -11.60
CA ASP A 440 38.42 16.84 -12.59
C ASP A 440 38.57 15.80 -13.72
N THR A 441 38.57 14.51 -13.36
CA THR A 441 38.65 13.43 -14.35
C THR A 441 37.36 13.37 -15.19
N ILE A 442 36.20 13.55 -14.58
CA ILE A 442 34.93 13.58 -15.31
C ILE A 442 34.88 14.79 -16.27
N ASP A 443 35.32 15.96 -15.83
CA ASP A 443 35.40 17.17 -16.68
C ASP A 443 36.36 16.98 -17.87
N GLN A 444 37.50 16.33 -17.66
CA GLN A 444 38.41 15.96 -18.74
C GLN A 444 37.73 15.00 -19.72
N TRP A 445 37.09 13.95 -19.23
CA TRP A 445 36.43 12.96 -20.09
C TRP A 445 35.26 13.56 -20.89
N ILE A 446 34.47 14.48 -20.31
CA ILE A 446 33.41 15.17 -21.05
C ILE A 446 33.94 15.97 -22.23
N LYS A 447 35.16 16.52 -22.12
CA LYS A 447 35.82 17.26 -23.21
C LYS A 447 36.34 16.33 -24.32
N GLU A 448 36.74 15.10 -23.97
CA GLU A 448 37.23 14.09 -24.92
C GLU A 448 36.09 13.30 -25.58
N ASP A 449 35.16 12.79 -24.78
CA ASP A 449 33.96 12.10 -25.21
C ASP A 449 32.75 12.51 -24.32
N PRO A 450 31.85 13.35 -24.86
CA PRO A 450 30.69 13.81 -24.09
C PRO A 450 29.81 12.70 -23.52
N GLN A 451 29.85 11.48 -24.04
CA GLN A 451 29.04 10.36 -23.55
C GLN A 451 29.64 9.66 -22.33
N LEU A 452 30.93 9.88 -22.03
CA LEU A 452 31.68 9.31 -20.90
C LEU A 452 31.86 7.79 -20.92
N LYS A 453 30.95 7.05 -21.56
CA LYS A 453 30.81 5.59 -21.43
C LYS A 453 32.05 4.86 -21.99
N SER A 454 32.56 5.27 -23.13
CA SER A 454 33.72 4.64 -23.76
C SER A 454 34.98 4.82 -22.93
N LEU A 455 35.22 6.03 -22.40
CA LEU A 455 36.39 6.35 -21.60
C LEU A 455 36.33 5.63 -20.24
N PHE A 456 35.18 5.59 -19.59
CA PHE A 456 35.01 4.82 -18.36
C PHE A 456 35.30 3.33 -18.58
N LEU A 457 34.74 2.71 -19.63
CA LEU A 457 34.93 1.28 -19.90
C LEU A 457 36.39 0.94 -20.32
N GLN A 458 37.18 1.92 -20.73
CA GLN A 458 38.64 1.77 -21.02
C GLN A 458 39.52 2.01 -19.79
N SER A 459 38.94 2.49 -18.68
CA SER A 459 39.69 2.73 -17.44
C SER A 459 40.01 1.42 -16.71
N ASP A 460 41.02 1.46 -15.82
CA ASP A 460 41.37 0.33 -14.96
C ASP A 460 40.42 0.15 -13.76
N HIS A 461 39.31 0.87 -13.74
CA HIS A 461 38.35 0.80 -12.63
C HIS A 461 37.67 -0.58 -12.55
N PRO A 462 37.59 -1.23 -11.37
CA PRO A 462 37.04 -2.58 -11.23
C PRO A 462 35.61 -2.73 -11.78
N ILE A 463 34.76 -1.74 -11.55
CA ILE A 463 33.39 -1.71 -12.10
C ILE A 463 33.40 -1.63 -13.63
N ALA A 464 34.31 -0.83 -14.21
CA ALA A 464 34.44 -0.71 -15.66
C ALA A 464 34.86 -2.04 -16.30
N GLN A 465 35.80 -2.75 -15.68
CA GLN A 465 36.21 -4.08 -16.13
C GLN A 465 35.08 -5.09 -16.09
N SER A 466 34.30 -5.11 -15.00
CA SER A 466 33.12 -5.97 -14.85
C SER A 466 32.03 -5.66 -15.90
N LEU A 467 31.83 -4.38 -16.23
CA LEU A 467 30.82 -3.92 -17.19
C LEU A 467 31.26 -4.12 -18.66
N SER A 468 32.55 -4.29 -18.94
CA SER A 468 33.10 -4.41 -20.30
C SER A 468 32.48 -5.55 -21.11
N GLN A 469 32.03 -6.64 -20.44
CA GLN A 469 31.38 -7.77 -21.08
C GLN A 469 30.04 -7.42 -21.73
N PHE A 470 29.39 -6.33 -21.29
CA PHE A 470 28.09 -5.88 -21.79
C PHE A 470 28.18 -4.71 -22.78
N LYS A 471 29.41 -4.29 -23.17
CA LYS A 471 29.64 -3.09 -23.97
C LYS A 471 28.81 -3.05 -25.26
N ASP A 472 28.78 -4.17 -25.96
CA ASP A 472 28.15 -4.31 -27.27
C ASP A 472 26.85 -5.13 -27.25
N ASP A 473 26.30 -5.38 -26.09
CA ASP A 473 25.03 -6.13 -25.95
C ASP A 473 23.82 -5.17 -25.94
N PRO A 474 23.05 -5.11 -27.04
CA PRO A 474 21.85 -4.26 -27.12
C PRO A 474 20.66 -4.81 -26.34
N TYR A 475 20.71 -6.08 -25.90
CA TYR A 475 19.65 -6.77 -25.17
C TYR A 475 20.07 -7.15 -23.75
N VAL A 476 20.98 -6.37 -23.18
CA VAL A 476 21.50 -6.65 -21.83
C VAL A 476 20.36 -6.75 -20.81
N ASP A 477 20.41 -7.82 -20.03
CA ASP A 477 19.50 -8.01 -18.90
C ASP A 477 19.83 -7.00 -17.79
N PRO A 478 18.87 -6.15 -17.39
CA PRO A 478 19.14 -5.11 -16.39
C PRO A 478 19.48 -5.69 -15.01
N GLY A 479 19.00 -6.87 -14.66
CA GLY A 479 19.34 -7.56 -13.41
C GLY A 479 20.81 -8.01 -13.40
N LYS A 480 21.29 -8.57 -14.51
CA LYS A 480 22.73 -8.94 -14.66
C LYS A 480 23.62 -7.71 -14.62
N LEU A 481 23.17 -6.63 -15.25
CA LEU A 481 23.92 -5.37 -15.25
C LEU A 481 24.06 -4.80 -13.83
N LEU A 482 23.00 -4.86 -13.03
CA LEU A 482 23.04 -4.47 -11.63
C LEU A 482 24.01 -5.32 -10.81
N LEU A 483 23.95 -6.63 -10.96
CA LEU A 483 24.85 -7.54 -10.22
C LEU A 483 26.32 -7.33 -10.57
N SER A 484 26.62 -6.83 -11.77
CA SER A 484 27.99 -6.52 -12.20
C SER A 484 28.61 -5.31 -11.50
N LEU A 485 27.84 -4.56 -10.72
CA LEU A 485 28.36 -3.49 -9.86
C LEU A 485 29.01 -4.05 -8.58
N LEU A 486 28.71 -5.30 -8.19
CA LEU A 486 29.25 -5.94 -7.00
C LEU A 486 30.62 -6.57 -7.32
N VAL A 487 31.66 -5.76 -7.36
CA VAL A 487 33.01 -6.20 -7.75
C VAL A 487 33.93 -6.57 -6.59
N ASN A 488 33.60 -6.13 -5.37
CA ASN A 488 34.32 -6.45 -4.14
C ASN A 488 33.45 -6.24 -2.90
N ASP A 489 33.91 -6.78 -1.74
CA ASP A 489 33.19 -6.75 -0.46
C ASP A 489 32.93 -5.32 0.05
N GLU A 490 33.79 -4.35 -0.26
CA GLU A 490 33.65 -2.95 0.15
C GLU A 490 32.46 -2.32 -0.56
N ILE A 491 32.36 -2.46 -1.86
CA ILE A 491 31.23 -1.96 -2.67
C ILE A 491 29.95 -2.71 -2.28
N GLU A 492 30.00 -4.02 -2.10
CA GLU A 492 28.85 -4.81 -1.65
C GLU A 492 28.33 -4.33 -0.30
N SER A 493 29.20 -4.05 0.65
CA SER A 493 28.84 -3.49 1.96
C SER A 493 28.16 -2.13 1.84
N GLU A 494 28.60 -1.29 0.89
CA GLU A 494 28.07 0.08 0.72
C GLU A 494 26.74 0.11 -0.02
N ILE A 495 26.62 -0.57 -1.16
CA ILE A 495 25.46 -0.46 -2.05
C ILE A 495 24.55 -1.68 -2.05
N GLY A 496 24.92 -2.79 -1.42
CA GLY A 496 24.24 -4.08 -1.55
C GLY A 496 22.75 -4.01 -1.23
N PHE A 497 22.35 -3.25 -0.22
CA PHE A 497 20.93 -3.05 0.10
C PHE A 497 20.16 -2.27 -0.99
N ALA A 498 20.74 -1.16 -1.45
CA ALA A 498 20.13 -0.33 -2.49
C ALA A 498 20.03 -1.12 -3.81
N LEU A 499 21.08 -1.87 -4.13
CA LEU A 499 21.16 -2.70 -5.31
C LEU A 499 20.15 -3.85 -5.26
N LEU A 500 20.02 -4.55 -4.13
CA LEU A 500 19.04 -5.63 -3.96
C LEU A 500 17.60 -5.12 -4.09
N GLY A 501 17.30 -3.97 -3.51
CA GLY A 501 15.98 -3.34 -3.66
C GLY A 501 15.65 -2.98 -5.11
N LEU A 502 16.62 -2.42 -5.84
CA LEU A 502 16.47 -2.13 -7.27
C LEU A 502 16.39 -3.41 -8.11
N TRP A 503 17.17 -4.43 -7.77
CA TRP A 503 17.15 -5.71 -8.47
C TRP A 503 15.77 -6.37 -8.37
N HIS A 504 15.17 -6.44 -7.20
CA HIS A 504 13.79 -6.95 -7.04
C HIS A 504 12.79 -6.16 -7.88
N ARG A 505 12.97 -4.84 -7.95
CA ARG A 505 12.06 -4.01 -8.76
C ARG A 505 12.25 -4.24 -10.26
N VAL A 506 13.48 -4.41 -10.69
CA VAL A 506 13.81 -4.78 -12.08
C VAL A 506 13.19 -6.12 -12.45
N GLU A 507 13.35 -7.14 -11.59
CA GLU A 507 12.74 -8.46 -11.80
C GLU A 507 11.21 -8.38 -11.89
N GLU A 508 10.56 -7.63 -11.00
CA GLU A 508 9.11 -7.42 -11.06
C GLU A 508 8.66 -6.80 -12.38
N LEU A 509 9.37 -5.79 -12.87
CA LEU A 509 9.05 -5.12 -14.13
C LEU A 509 9.35 -6.01 -15.34
N SER A 510 10.46 -6.75 -15.31
CA SER A 510 10.85 -7.68 -16.37
C SER A 510 9.87 -8.85 -16.49
N THR A 511 9.35 -9.38 -15.38
CA THR A 511 8.32 -10.43 -15.41
C THR A 511 6.99 -9.96 -16.01
N LYS A 512 6.74 -8.64 -16.04
CA LYS A 512 5.61 -8.02 -16.75
C LYS A 512 5.86 -7.86 -18.25
N GLY A 513 7.00 -8.32 -18.77
CA GLY A 513 7.37 -8.25 -20.18
C GLY A 513 7.89 -6.90 -20.65
N LEU A 514 8.29 -6.01 -19.73
CA LEU A 514 8.89 -4.72 -20.08
C LEU A 514 10.33 -4.93 -20.57
N ASP A 515 10.68 -4.24 -21.66
CA ASP A 515 12.05 -4.20 -22.17
C ASP A 515 12.96 -3.32 -21.30
N PHE A 516 14.27 -3.39 -21.51
CA PHE A 516 15.26 -2.65 -20.73
C PHE A 516 14.97 -1.14 -20.65
N HIS A 517 14.67 -0.51 -21.79
CA HIS A 517 14.38 0.93 -21.81
C HIS A 517 13.11 1.28 -21.02
N SER A 518 12.09 0.46 -21.11
CA SER A 518 10.85 0.64 -20.35
C SER A 518 11.06 0.43 -18.84
N VAL A 519 11.86 -0.57 -18.45
CA VAL A 519 12.27 -0.78 -17.05
C VAL A 519 12.99 0.45 -16.51
N VAL A 520 14.01 0.94 -17.23
CA VAL A 520 14.79 2.12 -16.81
C VAL A 520 13.92 3.37 -16.72
N ARG A 521 12.98 3.54 -17.66
CA ARG A 521 12.02 4.65 -17.62
C ARG A 521 11.16 4.60 -16.38
N GLU A 522 10.62 3.44 -16.04
CA GLU A 522 9.78 3.26 -14.84
C GLU A 522 10.56 3.53 -13.54
N LEU A 523 11.80 3.04 -13.44
CA LEU A 523 12.67 3.33 -12.29
C LEU A 523 12.99 4.83 -12.20
N THR A 524 13.26 5.47 -13.33
CA THR A 524 13.57 6.92 -13.39
C THR A 524 12.36 7.74 -12.93
N LEU A 525 11.16 7.42 -13.42
CA LEU A 525 9.93 8.08 -13.01
C LEU A 525 9.66 7.87 -11.51
N ALA A 526 9.87 6.66 -11.01
CA ALA A 526 9.72 6.37 -9.58
C ALA A 526 10.70 7.20 -8.73
N MET A 527 11.94 7.36 -9.18
CA MET A 527 12.95 8.18 -8.52
C MET A 527 12.62 9.69 -8.57
N GLU A 528 12.24 10.22 -9.73
CA GLU A 528 11.95 11.65 -9.92
C GLU A 528 10.72 12.09 -9.14
N GLU A 529 9.72 11.22 -9.01
CA GLU A 529 8.50 11.52 -8.27
C GLU A 529 8.61 11.25 -6.78
N SER A 530 9.75 10.74 -6.29
CA SER A 530 9.91 10.26 -4.91
C SER A 530 8.70 9.41 -4.49
N ARG A 531 8.30 8.49 -5.37
CA ARG A 531 7.05 7.72 -5.21
C ARG A 531 7.04 7.06 -3.87
N ARG A 532 5.93 7.19 -3.17
CA ARG A 532 5.63 6.31 -2.04
C ARG A 532 5.47 4.91 -2.61
N GLU A 533 6.51 4.12 -2.51
CA GLU A 533 6.35 2.70 -2.79
C GLU A 533 5.35 2.11 -1.78
N ARG A 534 4.61 1.08 -2.26
CA ARG A 534 3.85 0.23 -1.35
C ARG A 534 4.80 -0.22 -0.25
N ASP A 535 4.32 -0.20 0.97
CA ASP A 535 5.04 -0.70 2.14
C ASP A 535 5.44 -2.19 1.92
N VAL A 536 6.47 -2.41 1.13
CA VAL A 536 7.11 -3.71 1.04
C VAL A 536 8.12 -3.74 2.18
N PRO A 537 7.92 -4.59 3.19
CA PRO A 537 8.93 -4.75 4.22
C PRO A 537 10.24 -5.16 3.53
N PRO A 538 11.37 -4.56 3.92
CA PRO A 538 12.65 -4.98 3.40
C PRO A 538 12.79 -6.48 3.68
N PRO A 539 13.44 -7.24 2.78
CA PRO A 539 13.77 -8.62 3.06
C PRO A 539 14.50 -8.66 4.41
N ARG A 540 14.11 -9.58 5.29
CA ARG A 540 14.79 -9.77 6.58
C ARG A 540 16.21 -10.26 6.30
N ASN A 541 17.12 -9.33 6.13
CA ASN A 541 18.53 -9.67 5.96
C ASN A 541 19.14 -9.97 7.32
N LEU A 542 19.81 -11.11 7.41
CA LEU A 542 20.60 -11.49 8.57
C LEU A 542 21.61 -10.37 8.87
N GLY A 543 21.52 -9.79 10.07
CA GLY A 543 22.43 -8.74 10.52
C GLY A 543 21.97 -7.29 10.39
N GLN A 544 20.75 -7.02 9.90
CA GLN A 544 20.23 -5.64 9.82
C GLN A 544 19.01 -5.43 10.73
N LEU A 545 18.93 -4.22 11.31
CA LEU A 545 17.78 -3.76 12.08
C LEU A 545 16.72 -3.21 11.12
N THR A 546 15.51 -3.75 11.20
CA THR A 546 14.40 -3.26 10.38
C THR A 546 13.78 -1.99 10.96
N VAL A 547 13.59 -0.96 10.15
CA VAL A 547 12.86 0.27 10.51
C VAL A 547 11.64 0.41 9.60
N LEU A 548 10.44 0.50 10.19
CA LEU A 548 9.16 0.59 9.45
C LEU A 548 8.30 1.73 9.97
N THR A 549 7.34 2.14 9.15
CA THR A 549 6.19 2.90 9.68
C THR A 549 5.21 1.96 10.37
N MET A 550 4.42 2.47 11.32
CA MET A 550 3.34 1.69 11.95
C MET A 550 2.34 1.15 10.91
N HIS A 551 2.02 1.95 9.87
CA HIS A 551 1.19 1.46 8.76
C HIS A 551 1.85 0.32 7.98
N GLY A 552 3.15 0.43 7.71
CA GLY A 552 3.92 -0.57 6.98
C GLY A 552 4.17 -1.86 7.76
N SER A 553 3.95 -1.86 9.07
CA SER A 553 4.07 -3.05 9.91
C SER A 553 2.77 -3.87 9.98
N LYS A 554 1.64 -3.36 9.46
CA LYS A 554 0.37 -4.09 9.47
C LYS A 554 0.50 -5.43 8.75
N GLY A 555 0.02 -6.49 9.39
CA GLY A 555 0.13 -7.87 8.87
C GLY A 555 1.50 -8.52 9.06
N LEU A 556 2.46 -7.82 9.67
CA LEU A 556 3.77 -8.37 10.02
C LEU A 556 3.84 -8.75 11.51
N GLU A 557 4.86 -9.55 11.85
CA GLU A 557 5.16 -9.90 13.23
C GLU A 557 6.68 -9.95 13.43
N PHE A 558 7.11 -9.48 14.60
CA PHE A 558 8.52 -9.41 14.98
C PHE A 558 8.70 -9.90 16.41
N PRO A 559 9.80 -10.61 16.72
CA PRO A 559 10.11 -11.02 18.09
C PRO A 559 10.27 -9.84 19.04
N HIS A 560 10.91 -8.75 18.60
CA HIS A 560 11.15 -7.55 19.39
C HIS A 560 10.69 -6.29 18.64
N VAL A 561 9.78 -5.54 19.26
CA VAL A 561 9.21 -4.32 18.68
C VAL A 561 9.58 -3.12 19.53
N ILE A 562 10.18 -2.11 18.90
CA ILE A 562 10.60 -0.86 19.54
C ILE A 562 9.74 0.27 18.96
N LEU A 563 8.91 0.87 19.80
CA LEU A 563 8.09 2.01 19.41
C LEU A 563 8.81 3.30 19.80
N VAL A 564 9.01 4.19 18.85
CA VAL A 564 9.67 5.50 19.10
C VAL A 564 8.79 6.66 18.67
N ASP A 565 9.03 7.83 19.28
CA ASP A 565 8.35 9.10 18.97
C ASP A 565 6.81 9.05 19.08
N LEU A 566 6.28 8.31 20.05
CA LEU A 566 4.83 8.21 20.28
C LEU A 566 4.18 9.55 20.69
N ALA A 567 4.94 10.43 21.33
CA ALA A 567 4.51 11.77 21.76
C ALA A 567 4.62 12.85 20.67
N GLY A 568 5.09 12.49 19.48
CA GLY A 568 5.28 13.41 18.36
C GLY A 568 3.98 14.14 18.03
N LYS A 569 4.02 15.50 18.07
CA LYS A 569 2.87 16.33 17.71
C LYS A 569 2.44 15.98 16.29
N THR A 570 1.20 15.56 16.14
CA THR A 570 0.53 15.55 14.83
C THR A 570 0.56 17.00 14.34
N ARG A 571 1.40 17.33 13.34
CA ARG A 571 1.15 18.53 12.57
C ARG A 571 -0.26 18.37 12.04
N ALA A 572 -1.15 19.30 12.40
CA ALA A 572 -2.45 19.38 11.77
C ALA A 572 -2.18 19.35 10.27
N ALA A 573 -2.59 18.30 9.62
CA ALA A 573 -2.56 18.28 8.16
C ALA A 573 -3.26 19.56 7.73
N ASN A 574 -2.69 20.28 6.76
CA ASN A 574 -3.40 21.42 6.18
C ASN A 574 -4.76 20.87 5.80
N ALA A 575 -5.81 21.43 6.39
CA ALA A 575 -7.15 20.93 6.17
C ALA A 575 -7.39 20.88 4.64
N PRO A 576 -7.93 19.79 4.11
CA PRO A 576 -8.17 19.68 2.68
C PRO A 576 -9.02 20.86 2.22
N LEU A 577 -8.83 21.30 1.00
CA LEU A 577 -9.67 22.33 0.41
C LEU A 577 -11.04 21.79 0.02
N LEU A 578 -11.09 20.52 -0.37
CA LEU A 578 -12.31 19.78 -0.67
C LEU A 578 -12.54 18.72 0.38
N PHE A 579 -13.62 18.88 1.14
CA PHE A 579 -14.11 17.89 2.09
C PHE A 579 -15.20 17.03 1.41
N TRP A 580 -15.22 15.76 1.75
CA TRP A 580 -16.19 14.81 1.23
C TRP A 580 -16.61 13.83 2.32
N ASP A 581 -17.90 13.61 2.44
CA ASP A 581 -18.50 12.53 3.20
C ASP A 581 -19.79 12.07 2.51
N ARG A 582 -20.02 10.76 2.44
CA ARG A 582 -21.13 10.18 1.71
C ARG A 582 -22.50 10.65 2.24
N ASN A 583 -22.60 10.92 3.52
CA ASN A 583 -23.85 11.32 4.17
C ASN A 583 -24.00 12.84 4.28
N LYS A 584 -22.89 13.56 4.33
CA LYS A 584 -22.84 15.03 4.51
C LYS A 584 -22.64 15.79 3.20
N GLY A 585 -22.29 15.08 2.11
CA GLY A 585 -22.01 15.67 0.81
C GLY A 585 -20.61 16.25 0.67
N THR A 586 -20.49 17.33 -0.10
CA THR A 586 -19.22 18.03 -0.37
C THR A 586 -19.22 19.40 0.27
N TYR A 587 -18.02 19.82 0.68
CA TYR A 587 -17.75 21.21 1.04
C TYR A 587 -16.39 21.63 0.45
N LEU A 588 -16.40 22.70 -0.34
CA LEU A 588 -15.19 23.36 -0.84
C LEU A 588 -14.91 24.59 0.02
N ALA A 589 -13.70 24.68 0.59
CA ALA A 589 -13.30 25.79 1.44
C ALA A 589 -13.42 27.12 0.68
N LYS A 590 -14.15 28.09 1.25
CA LYS A 590 -14.42 29.38 0.64
C LYS A 590 -13.21 30.31 0.75
N ARG A 591 -13.05 31.14 -0.29
CA ARG A 591 -12.11 32.26 -0.31
C ARG A 591 -12.84 33.59 -0.44
N ASP A 592 -12.24 34.63 0.08
CA ASP A 592 -12.75 36.00 -0.08
C ASP A 592 -12.34 36.59 -1.45
N GLU A 593 -12.73 37.84 -1.68
CA GLU A 593 -12.44 38.56 -2.93
C GLU A 593 -10.94 38.76 -3.20
N ASN A 594 -10.11 38.69 -2.16
CA ASN A 594 -8.66 38.81 -2.24
C ASN A 594 -7.95 37.46 -2.42
N GLY A 595 -8.72 36.34 -2.46
CA GLY A 595 -8.18 34.99 -2.53
C GLY A 595 -7.73 34.43 -1.18
N ASP A 596 -7.93 35.17 -0.10
CA ASP A 596 -7.62 34.70 1.24
C ASP A 596 -8.71 33.76 1.77
N ARG A 597 -8.32 32.76 2.55
CA ARG A 597 -9.25 31.81 3.14
C ARG A 597 -10.16 32.50 4.14
N VAL A 598 -11.47 32.39 3.99
CA VAL A 598 -12.46 32.96 4.90
C VAL A 598 -12.32 32.29 6.27
N LYS A 599 -11.74 33.01 7.23
CA LYS A 599 -11.37 32.46 8.56
C LYS A 599 -12.56 32.17 9.49
N LYS A 600 -13.78 32.57 9.14
CA LYS A 600 -14.99 32.45 9.98
C LYS A 600 -16.14 31.80 9.19
N ASP A 601 -15.90 30.67 8.51
CA ASP A 601 -16.98 29.89 7.94
C ASP A 601 -17.36 28.78 8.94
N ASP A 602 -18.53 28.87 9.53
CA ASP A 602 -19.04 27.90 10.50
C ASP A 602 -19.14 26.47 9.89
N HIS A 603 -19.45 26.40 8.60
CA HIS A 603 -19.46 25.14 7.88
C HIS A 603 -18.06 24.51 7.77
N GLU A 604 -17.05 25.32 7.44
CA GLU A 604 -15.66 24.84 7.41
C GLU A 604 -15.21 24.37 8.82
N ALA A 605 -15.56 25.12 9.84
CA ALA A 605 -15.26 24.77 11.23
C ALA A 605 -15.87 23.40 11.63
N GLN A 606 -17.12 23.14 11.23
CA GLN A 606 -17.78 21.85 11.46
C GLN A 606 -17.09 20.71 10.71
N TRP A 607 -16.74 20.91 9.42
CA TRP A 607 -16.00 19.93 8.64
C TRP A 607 -14.61 19.65 9.21
N ARG A 608 -13.91 20.68 9.67
CA ARG A 608 -12.60 20.53 10.33
C ARG A 608 -12.71 19.75 11.63
N SER A 609 -13.74 20.02 12.43
CA SER A 609 -14.00 19.28 13.67
C SER A 609 -14.26 17.82 13.38
N TYR A 610 -15.08 17.52 12.39
CA TYR A 610 -15.40 16.16 11.94
C TYR A 610 -14.14 15.41 11.44
N GLU A 611 -13.32 16.04 10.59
CA GLU A 611 -12.07 15.45 10.10
C GLU A 611 -11.06 15.21 11.24
N LYS A 612 -11.02 16.11 12.21
CA LYS A 612 -10.16 15.96 13.39
C LYS A 612 -10.58 14.75 14.24
N GLU A 613 -11.86 14.59 14.47
CA GLU A 613 -12.43 13.45 15.20
C GLU A 613 -12.10 12.13 14.50
N LYS A 614 -12.37 12.01 13.20
CA LYS A 614 -12.06 10.84 12.39
C LYS A 614 -10.55 10.51 12.39
N SER A 615 -9.71 11.54 12.29
CA SER A 615 -8.26 11.37 12.34
C SER A 615 -7.76 10.93 13.72
N LEU A 616 -8.43 11.36 14.79
CA LEU A 616 -8.12 10.93 16.14
C LEU A 616 -8.48 9.45 16.33
N ASP A 617 -9.64 9.03 15.87
CA ASP A 617 -10.06 7.63 15.97
C ASP A 617 -9.17 6.70 15.14
N GLU A 618 -8.75 7.11 13.93
CA GLU A 618 -7.74 6.36 13.18
C GLU A 618 -6.40 6.29 13.92
N ALA A 619 -5.97 7.37 14.58
CA ALA A 619 -4.76 7.35 15.39
C ALA A 619 -4.84 6.38 16.58
N LYS A 620 -6.01 6.24 17.22
CA LYS A 620 -6.26 5.23 18.26
C LYS A 620 -6.11 3.81 17.69
N ARG A 621 -6.68 3.55 16.50
CA ARG A 621 -6.56 2.27 15.81
C ARG A 621 -5.13 1.97 15.36
N LEU A 622 -4.38 2.98 14.96
CA LEU A 622 -2.97 2.84 14.59
C LEU A 622 -2.09 2.48 15.79
N PHE A 623 -2.47 2.92 16.98
CA PHE A 623 -1.77 2.57 18.22
C PHE A 623 -2.01 1.10 18.63
N TYR A 624 -3.24 0.57 18.41
CA TYR A 624 -3.58 -0.83 18.64
C TYR A 624 -2.78 -1.78 17.76
#